data_67e6aafda6725851b25b6ea79a85f9e3
#
_entry.id   67e6aafda6725851b25b6ea79a85f9e3
#
_cell.length_a   1.000
_cell.length_b   1.000
_cell.length_c   1.000
_cell.angle_alpha   90.00
_cell.angle_beta   90.00
_cell.angle_gamma   90.00
#
_symmetry.space_group_name_H-M   'P 1'
#
loop_
_entity.id
_entity.type
_entity.pdbx_description
1 polymer ?
#
loop_
_entity_poly.entity_id
_entity_poly.type
_entity_poly.pdbx_seq_one_letter_code
_entity_poly.pdbx_strand_id
1 'polypeptide(L)'
;MKILNTTITRDGPAYLVGEIGSNHMGDVKRAMQMMSTLKATGFHAAKLQKRTNDELFTRALYNKPYEGYSSYGATYGKHREALEFGRAEFEELKDWGEEIGLHFFATAFDFTAADFLEDMNMPAYKMASGDIANTPLLRHVANFGKPMFVSTGGATMEDIKRAYDVIMSVNEQLCIMHCTASYPCPPVGESYEVFNMRAIPVLKSTFPKTVIGFSDHQSGISLAPMAVAFGARVFEKHVTFDRSAKGTDHAFSMEPVGQRKYARDIQRTYEALGDGKKQLYECEKAPLSKMAKSIVARTDILSGTSLTMNDVAFKCPAGGLPPYHIYDMLGQKTKNHLVKDQMITWRDLE
;
A
#
# COMPACT_ATOMS: atom_id res chain seq x y z
N MET A 1 -0.10 -9.32 13.31
CA MET A 1 -0.82 -10.49 12.78
C MET A 1 0.14 -11.38 12.01
N LYS A 2 -0.13 -12.68 11.91
CA LYS A 2 0.78 -13.63 11.24
C LYS A 2 -0.01 -14.54 10.29
N ILE A 3 0.38 -14.56 9.01
CA ILE A 3 -0.18 -15.46 8.01
C ILE A 3 0.92 -16.44 7.61
N LEU A 4 0.72 -17.72 7.94
CA LEU A 4 1.74 -18.75 7.72
C LEU A 4 3.11 -18.32 8.27
N ASN A 5 4.10 -18.15 7.39
CA ASN A 5 5.47 -17.74 7.73
C ASN A 5 5.68 -16.20 7.70
N THR A 6 4.67 -15.42 7.32
CA THR A 6 4.78 -13.96 7.15
C THR A 6 4.18 -13.21 8.32
N THR A 7 4.97 -12.36 8.97
CA THR A 7 4.51 -11.45 10.02
C THR A 7 4.21 -10.08 9.41
N ILE A 8 2.99 -9.60 9.61
CA ILE A 8 2.53 -8.27 9.17
C ILE A 8 2.40 -7.40 10.41
N THR A 9 3.14 -6.29 10.44
CA THR A 9 3.14 -5.33 11.55
C THR A 9 2.65 -3.96 11.11
N ARG A 10 2.34 -3.10 12.08
CA ARG A 10 1.82 -1.75 11.81
C ARG A 10 2.79 -0.83 11.05
N ASP A 11 4.08 -1.07 11.19
CA ASP A 11 5.13 -0.21 10.65
C ASP A 11 6.15 -1.00 9.79
N GLY A 12 5.90 -2.28 9.59
CA GLY A 12 6.72 -3.17 8.76
C GLY A 12 6.53 -3.00 7.26
N PRO A 13 7.13 -3.88 6.47
CA PRO A 13 6.96 -3.91 5.02
C PRO A 13 5.49 -4.13 4.61
N ALA A 14 5.16 -3.70 3.41
CA ALA A 14 3.82 -3.86 2.85
C ALA A 14 3.53 -5.34 2.49
N TYR A 15 2.29 -5.76 2.73
CA TYR A 15 1.75 -7.05 2.32
C TYR A 15 0.73 -6.86 1.20
N LEU A 16 0.97 -7.45 0.03
CA LEU A 16 0.19 -7.25 -1.18
C LEU A 16 -0.73 -8.43 -1.45
N VAL A 17 -2.00 -8.15 -1.63
CA VAL A 17 -3.06 -9.12 -1.93
C VAL A 17 -3.64 -8.83 -3.32
N GLY A 18 -3.50 -9.78 -4.23
CA GLY A 18 -4.15 -9.71 -5.54
C GLY A 18 -5.55 -10.32 -5.45
N GLU A 19 -6.57 -9.47 -5.60
CA GLU A 19 -7.96 -9.92 -5.65
C GLU A 19 -8.28 -10.43 -7.06
N ILE A 20 -8.35 -11.73 -7.22
CA ILE A 20 -8.83 -12.36 -8.45
C ILE A 20 -10.35 -12.19 -8.55
N GLY A 21 -11.03 -12.25 -7.42
CA GLY A 21 -12.48 -12.10 -7.34
C GLY A 21 -13.19 -13.10 -8.25
N SER A 22 -13.99 -12.60 -9.21
CA SER A 22 -14.63 -13.41 -10.24
C SER A 22 -13.95 -13.32 -11.62
N ASN A 23 -12.78 -12.68 -11.72
CA ASN A 23 -12.05 -12.47 -12.98
C ASN A 23 -11.45 -13.78 -13.56
N HIS A 24 -11.51 -14.87 -12.81
CA HIS A 24 -11.20 -16.22 -13.29
C HIS A 24 -12.30 -16.76 -14.25
N MET A 25 -13.49 -16.13 -14.31
CA MET A 25 -14.56 -16.46 -15.24
C MET A 25 -15.07 -17.91 -15.13
N GLY A 26 -15.01 -18.55 -13.94
CA GLY A 26 -15.39 -19.95 -13.73
C GLY A 26 -14.33 -20.97 -14.18
N ASP A 27 -13.13 -20.52 -14.56
CA ASP A 27 -12.02 -21.38 -15.03
C ASP A 27 -10.91 -21.44 -13.98
N VAL A 28 -10.72 -22.62 -13.36
CA VAL A 28 -9.70 -22.86 -12.32
C VAL A 28 -8.28 -22.71 -12.87
N LYS A 29 -8.03 -23.13 -14.12
CA LYS A 29 -6.71 -22.99 -14.76
C LYS A 29 -6.36 -21.53 -14.99
N ARG A 30 -7.35 -20.71 -15.35
CA ARG A 30 -7.19 -19.26 -15.44
C ARG A 30 -6.86 -18.65 -14.07
N ALA A 31 -7.52 -19.09 -13.01
CA ALA A 31 -7.21 -18.66 -11.65
C ALA A 31 -5.76 -19.02 -11.27
N MET A 32 -5.29 -20.24 -11.53
CA MET A 32 -3.89 -20.67 -11.32
C MET A 32 -2.88 -19.82 -12.09
N GLN A 33 -3.17 -19.50 -13.35
CA GLN A 33 -2.33 -18.61 -14.16
C GLN A 33 -2.27 -17.19 -13.58
N MET A 34 -3.40 -16.68 -13.06
CA MET A 34 -3.46 -15.38 -12.38
C MET A 34 -2.63 -15.42 -11.09
N MET A 35 -2.69 -16.49 -10.29
CA MET A 35 -1.87 -16.69 -9.10
C MET A 35 -0.37 -16.70 -9.45
N SER A 36 0.02 -17.42 -10.49
CA SER A 36 1.42 -17.45 -10.97
C SER A 36 1.90 -16.06 -11.39
N THR A 37 1.05 -15.28 -12.04
CA THR A 37 1.34 -13.91 -12.44
C THR A 37 1.49 -13.00 -11.22
N LEU A 38 0.62 -13.12 -10.21
CA LEU A 38 0.73 -12.38 -8.96
C LEU A 38 2.07 -12.66 -8.27
N LYS A 39 2.47 -13.92 -8.17
CA LYS A 39 3.78 -14.30 -7.62
C LYS A 39 4.91 -13.64 -8.39
N ALA A 40 4.90 -13.75 -9.72
CA ALA A 40 5.92 -13.17 -10.60
C ALA A 40 5.99 -11.64 -10.56
N THR A 41 4.90 -10.98 -10.20
CA THR A 41 4.80 -9.51 -10.10
C THR A 41 5.05 -8.96 -8.71
N GLY A 42 5.35 -9.83 -7.72
CA GLY A 42 5.77 -9.44 -6.37
C GLY A 42 4.64 -9.35 -5.36
N PHE A 43 3.49 -9.98 -5.62
CA PHE A 43 2.41 -10.09 -4.63
C PHE A 43 2.69 -11.22 -3.63
N HIS A 44 2.15 -11.09 -2.44
CA HIS A 44 2.32 -12.04 -1.34
C HIS A 44 1.16 -13.03 -1.26
N ALA A 45 -0.02 -12.63 -1.72
CA ALA A 45 -1.22 -13.47 -1.68
C ALA A 45 -2.11 -13.27 -2.90
N ALA A 46 -2.83 -14.33 -3.26
CA ALA A 46 -4.02 -14.31 -4.10
C ALA A 46 -5.26 -14.46 -3.24
N LYS A 47 -6.32 -13.73 -3.59
CA LYS A 47 -7.61 -13.83 -2.92
C LYS A 47 -8.73 -14.13 -3.92
N LEU A 48 -9.62 -15.02 -3.52
CA LEU A 48 -10.88 -15.32 -4.17
C LEU A 48 -12.06 -14.91 -3.28
N GLN A 49 -13.25 -15.31 -3.72
CA GLN A 49 -14.50 -15.05 -3.03
C GLN A 49 -15.25 -16.38 -2.90
N LYS A 50 -15.91 -16.58 -1.76
CA LYS A 50 -16.76 -17.76 -1.51
C LYS A 50 -18.13 -17.34 -1.04
N ARG A 51 -19.15 -17.86 -1.69
CA ARG A 51 -20.57 -17.61 -1.41
C ARG A 51 -21.35 -18.91 -1.40
N THR A 52 -22.39 -18.92 -0.61
CA THR A 52 -23.49 -19.88 -0.68
C THR A 52 -24.72 -19.12 -1.17
N ASN A 53 -24.90 -19.08 -2.50
CA ASN A 53 -25.76 -18.11 -3.17
C ASN A 53 -27.23 -18.13 -2.72
N ASP A 54 -27.77 -19.29 -2.36
CA ASP A 54 -29.13 -19.48 -1.88
C ASP A 54 -29.32 -19.03 -0.41
N GLU A 55 -28.25 -18.98 0.38
CA GLU A 55 -28.26 -18.42 1.74
C GLU A 55 -27.99 -16.90 1.72
N LEU A 56 -27.12 -16.47 0.82
CA LEU A 56 -26.69 -15.05 0.73
C LEU A 56 -27.78 -14.16 0.13
N PHE A 57 -28.52 -14.65 -0.87
CA PHE A 57 -29.46 -13.83 -1.62
C PHE A 57 -30.92 -14.19 -1.29
N THR A 58 -31.77 -13.17 -1.08
CA THR A 58 -33.21 -13.38 -1.06
C THR A 58 -33.68 -13.96 -2.37
N ARG A 59 -34.78 -14.74 -2.37
CA ARG A 59 -35.36 -15.30 -3.61
C ARG A 59 -35.65 -14.24 -4.66
N ALA A 60 -36.07 -13.04 -4.25
CA ALA A 60 -36.35 -11.93 -5.14
C ALA A 60 -35.06 -11.47 -5.87
N LEU A 61 -33.96 -11.31 -5.13
CA LEU A 61 -32.68 -10.92 -5.73
C LEU A 61 -32.08 -12.06 -6.57
N TYR A 62 -32.11 -13.29 -6.07
CA TYR A 62 -31.60 -14.47 -6.77
C TYR A 62 -32.25 -14.63 -8.14
N ASN A 63 -33.60 -14.51 -8.20
CA ASN A 63 -34.39 -14.67 -9.43
C ASN A 63 -34.50 -13.39 -10.28
N LYS A 64 -33.91 -12.26 -9.83
CA LYS A 64 -33.94 -11.03 -10.61
C LYS A 64 -33.25 -11.26 -11.97
N PRO A 65 -33.89 -10.93 -13.09
CA PRO A 65 -33.25 -11.00 -14.40
C PRO A 65 -31.93 -10.24 -14.40
N TYR A 66 -30.90 -10.86 -14.96
CA TYR A 66 -29.56 -10.27 -15.03
C TYR A 66 -29.05 -10.36 -16.45
N GLU A 67 -29.29 -9.27 -17.19
CA GLU A 67 -28.99 -9.16 -18.61
C GLU A 67 -27.81 -8.21 -18.84
N GLY A 68 -27.16 -8.34 -19.99
CA GLY A 68 -26.05 -7.50 -20.41
C GLY A 68 -24.76 -8.26 -20.64
N TYR A 69 -23.75 -7.55 -21.14
CA TYR A 69 -22.46 -8.11 -21.53
C TYR A 69 -21.76 -8.90 -20.42
N SER A 70 -21.87 -8.43 -19.18
CA SER A 70 -21.20 -9.05 -18.01
C SER A 70 -21.94 -10.25 -17.43
N SER A 71 -23.11 -10.65 -17.99
CA SER A 71 -23.91 -11.74 -17.45
C SER A 71 -23.39 -13.12 -17.83
N TYR A 72 -23.29 -14.02 -16.83
CA TYR A 72 -22.98 -15.45 -16.97
C TYR A 72 -24.22 -16.32 -16.75
N GLY A 73 -25.42 -15.75 -16.56
CA GLY A 73 -26.66 -16.49 -16.31
C GLY A 73 -27.88 -15.60 -16.48
N ALA A 74 -29.07 -16.22 -16.71
CA ALA A 74 -30.31 -15.49 -16.95
C ALA A 74 -30.82 -14.70 -15.74
N THR A 75 -30.42 -15.10 -14.52
CA THR A 75 -30.75 -14.39 -13.28
C THR A 75 -29.48 -14.05 -12.52
N TYR A 76 -29.58 -13.15 -11.57
CA TYR A 76 -28.44 -12.76 -10.72
C TYR A 76 -27.85 -13.94 -9.97
N GLY A 77 -28.68 -14.81 -9.40
CA GLY A 77 -28.24 -16.05 -8.74
C GLY A 77 -27.51 -16.99 -9.69
N LYS A 78 -28.08 -17.24 -10.89
CA LYS A 78 -27.43 -18.09 -11.91
C LYS A 78 -26.11 -17.50 -12.42
N HIS A 79 -26.04 -16.18 -12.57
CA HIS A 79 -24.78 -15.49 -12.86
C HIS A 79 -23.71 -15.74 -11.78
N ARG A 80 -24.08 -15.67 -10.51
CA ARG A 80 -23.16 -15.92 -9.40
C ARG A 80 -22.75 -17.39 -9.29
N GLU A 81 -23.69 -18.32 -9.48
CA GLU A 81 -23.39 -19.77 -9.49
C GLU A 81 -22.36 -20.14 -10.57
N ALA A 82 -22.47 -19.57 -11.78
CA ALA A 82 -21.53 -19.83 -12.86
C ALA A 82 -20.10 -19.38 -12.56
N LEU A 83 -19.91 -18.56 -11.53
CA LEU A 83 -18.62 -18.00 -11.12
C LEU A 83 -18.13 -18.56 -9.76
N GLU A 84 -18.90 -19.45 -9.12
CA GLU A 84 -18.48 -20.08 -7.85
C GLU A 84 -17.66 -21.34 -8.11
N PHE A 85 -16.63 -21.50 -7.29
CA PHE A 85 -15.86 -22.73 -7.23
C PHE A 85 -16.31 -23.63 -6.08
N GLY A 86 -16.26 -24.92 -6.31
CA GLY A 86 -16.48 -25.95 -5.31
C GLY A 86 -15.21 -26.35 -4.57
N ARG A 87 -15.30 -27.43 -3.79
CA ARG A 87 -14.19 -27.93 -2.98
C ARG A 87 -12.97 -28.32 -3.83
N ALA A 88 -13.19 -29.04 -4.91
CA ALA A 88 -12.10 -29.54 -5.74
C ALA A 88 -11.25 -28.41 -6.33
N GLU A 89 -11.89 -27.36 -6.82
CA GLU A 89 -11.17 -26.20 -7.38
C GLU A 89 -10.44 -25.41 -6.28
N PHE A 90 -11.04 -25.29 -5.08
CA PHE A 90 -10.36 -24.63 -3.95
C PHE A 90 -9.15 -25.43 -3.46
N GLU A 91 -9.23 -26.77 -3.43
CA GLU A 91 -8.10 -27.66 -3.11
C GLU A 91 -6.98 -27.50 -4.13
N GLU A 92 -7.30 -27.55 -5.44
CA GLU A 92 -6.32 -27.34 -6.51
C GLU A 92 -5.64 -25.98 -6.43
N LEU A 93 -6.37 -24.90 -6.14
CA LEU A 93 -5.82 -23.56 -5.97
C LEU A 93 -4.97 -23.41 -4.71
N LYS A 94 -5.35 -24.07 -3.61
CA LYS A 94 -4.57 -24.07 -2.38
C LYS A 94 -3.24 -24.77 -2.58
N ASP A 95 -3.26 -25.98 -3.15
CA ASP A 95 -2.06 -26.77 -3.44
C ASP A 95 -1.12 -26.00 -4.41
N TRP A 96 -1.70 -25.38 -5.42
CA TRP A 96 -0.94 -24.53 -6.34
C TRP A 96 -0.31 -23.32 -5.65
N GLY A 97 -1.04 -22.67 -4.76
CA GLY A 97 -0.50 -21.56 -3.95
C GLY A 97 0.68 -22.00 -3.09
N GLU A 98 0.60 -23.17 -2.46
CA GLU A 98 1.68 -23.76 -1.67
C GLU A 98 2.90 -24.09 -2.56
N GLU A 99 2.69 -24.70 -3.74
CA GLU A 99 3.75 -25.07 -4.69
C GLU A 99 4.55 -23.85 -5.16
N ILE A 100 3.86 -22.77 -5.53
CA ILE A 100 4.53 -21.53 -6.02
C ILE A 100 4.96 -20.58 -4.89
N GLY A 101 4.66 -20.91 -3.63
CA GLY A 101 4.96 -20.08 -2.46
C GLY A 101 4.18 -18.75 -2.46
N LEU A 102 2.90 -18.77 -2.85
CA LEU A 102 1.97 -17.66 -2.79
C LEU A 102 0.86 -17.99 -1.79
N HIS A 103 0.61 -17.13 -0.81
CA HIS A 103 -0.51 -17.35 0.10
C HIS A 103 -1.83 -17.32 -0.67
N PHE A 104 -2.76 -18.16 -0.26
CA PHE A 104 -4.10 -18.22 -0.84
C PHE A 104 -5.16 -18.21 0.26
N PHE A 105 -6.14 -17.34 0.12
CA PHE A 105 -7.31 -17.25 1.01
C PHE A 105 -8.50 -16.64 0.27
N ALA A 106 -9.65 -16.52 0.95
CA ALA A 106 -10.84 -16.00 0.30
C ALA A 106 -11.66 -15.06 1.21
N THR A 107 -12.56 -14.32 0.56
CA THR A 107 -13.63 -13.58 1.24
C THR A 107 -14.76 -14.54 1.56
N ALA A 108 -15.20 -14.59 2.82
CA ALA A 108 -16.41 -15.26 3.24
C ALA A 108 -17.60 -14.28 3.24
N PHE A 109 -18.68 -14.61 2.52
CA PHE A 109 -19.86 -13.75 2.43
C PHE A 109 -21.06 -14.23 3.28
N ASP A 110 -21.00 -15.44 3.77
CA ASP A 110 -22.03 -16.07 4.59
C ASP A 110 -21.39 -17.09 5.54
N PHE A 111 -22.21 -17.64 6.47
CA PHE A 111 -21.73 -18.59 7.48
C PHE A 111 -21.25 -19.90 6.86
N THR A 112 -22.00 -20.45 5.92
CA THR A 112 -21.64 -21.72 5.24
C THR A 112 -20.35 -21.54 4.43
N ALA A 113 -20.16 -20.38 3.77
CA ALA A 113 -18.91 -20.04 3.10
C ALA A 113 -17.74 -19.92 4.10
N ALA A 114 -17.97 -19.33 5.27
CA ALA A 114 -16.95 -19.21 6.31
C ALA A 114 -16.53 -20.60 6.85
N ASP A 115 -17.49 -21.45 7.15
CA ASP A 115 -17.25 -22.81 7.63
C ASP A 115 -16.56 -23.67 6.56
N PHE A 116 -16.96 -23.53 5.29
CA PHE A 116 -16.28 -24.18 4.16
C PHE A 116 -14.80 -23.79 4.09
N LEU A 117 -14.49 -22.50 4.24
CA LEU A 117 -13.10 -22.02 4.21
C LEU A 117 -12.30 -22.47 5.45
N GLU A 118 -12.94 -22.59 6.62
CA GLU A 118 -12.30 -23.15 7.81
C GLU A 118 -12.01 -24.64 7.66
N ASP A 119 -12.95 -25.43 7.15
CA ASP A 119 -12.76 -26.84 6.81
C ASP A 119 -11.58 -27.06 5.84
N MET A 120 -11.41 -26.12 4.90
CA MET A 120 -10.28 -26.08 3.98
C MET A 120 -8.96 -25.62 4.64
N ASN A 121 -9.00 -25.28 5.93
CA ASN A 121 -7.89 -24.72 6.70
C ASN A 121 -7.23 -23.52 6.00
N MET A 122 -8.04 -22.55 5.56
CA MET A 122 -7.51 -21.32 4.99
C MET A 122 -6.67 -20.54 6.01
N PRO A 123 -5.55 -19.91 5.59
CA PRO A 123 -4.62 -19.27 6.51
C PRO A 123 -5.10 -17.90 7.01
N ALA A 124 -6.12 -17.32 6.39
CA ALA A 124 -6.67 -16.02 6.72
C ALA A 124 -8.07 -15.83 6.11
N TYR A 125 -8.79 -14.85 6.60
CA TYR A 125 -10.15 -14.51 6.13
C TYR A 125 -10.27 -13.05 5.75
N LYS A 126 -11.01 -12.79 4.68
CA LYS A 126 -11.43 -11.44 4.30
C LYS A 126 -12.92 -11.26 4.55
N MET A 127 -13.29 -10.14 5.13
CA MET A 127 -14.68 -9.68 5.25
C MET A 127 -14.87 -8.50 4.29
N ALA A 128 -15.90 -8.61 3.45
CA ALA A 128 -16.24 -7.58 2.49
C ALA A 128 -16.78 -6.32 3.16
N SER A 129 -16.74 -5.18 2.48
CA SER A 129 -17.31 -3.93 2.98
C SER A 129 -18.80 -4.03 3.31
N GLY A 130 -19.55 -4.81 2.53
CA GLY A 130 -20.97 -5.05 2.78
C GLY A 130 -21.29 -5.76 4.10
N ASP A 131 -20.30 -6.45 4.68
CA ASP A 131 -20.46 -7.22 5.91
C ASP A 131 -19.97 -6.48 7.16
N ILE A 132 -19.56 -5.21 7.06
CA ILE A 132 -19.07 -4.47 8.22
C ILE A 132 -20.10 -4.35 9.35
N ALA A 133 -21.38 -4.32 9.01
CA ALA A 133 -22.50 -4.29 9.94
C ALA A 133 -22.98 -5.71 10.35
N ASN A 134 -22.51 -6.76 9.68
CA ASN A 134 -22.87 -8.16 9.93
C ASN A 134 -22.07 -8.71 11.12
N THR A 135 -22.28 -8.11 12.30
CA THR A 135 -21.53 -8.47 13.52
C THR A 135 -21.63 -9.95 13.90
N PRO A 136 -22.75 -10.69 13.66
CA PRO A 136 -22.79 -12.12 13.88
C PRO A 136 -21.77 -12.89 13.02
N LEU A 137 -21.68 -12.61 11.73
CA LEU A 137 -20.71 -13.25 10.85
C LEU A 137 -19.26 -12.84 11.20
N LEU A 138 -19.03 -11.56 11.51
CA LEU A 138 -17.72 -11.08 11.96
C LEU A 138 -17.23 -11.83 13.19
N ARG A 139 -18.12 -12.03 14.20
CA ARG A 139 -17.80 -12.77 15.41
C ARG A 139 -17.57 -14.26 15.13
N HIS A 140 -18.37 -14.85 14.24
CA HIS A 140 -18.22 -16.25 13.85
C HIS A 140 -16.83 -16.51 13.26
N VAL A 141 -16.44 -15.73 12.26
CA VAL A 141 -15.12 -15.84 11.63
C VAL A 141 -13.98 -15.49 12.61
N ALA A 142 -14.19 -14.52 13.50
CA ALA A 142 -13.19 -14.16 14.51
C ALA A 142 -12.88 -15.30 15.48
N ASN A 143 -13.88 -16.15 15.81
CA ASN A 143 -13.69 -17.32 16.67
C ASN A 143 -12.76 -18.40 16.06
N PHE A 144 -12.50 -18.39 14.77
CA PHE A 144 -11.49 -19.26 14.15
C PHE A 144 -10.05 -18.89 14.58
N GLY A 145 -9.85 -17.72 15.17
CA GLY A 145 -8.55 -17.28 15.73
C GLY A 145 -7.45 -16.99 14.71
N LYS A 146 -7.80 -16.97 13.42
CA LYS A 146 -6.88 -16.71 12.31
C LYS A 146 -6.90 -15.23 11.88
N PRO A 147 -5.92 -14.75 11.12
CA PRO A 147 -5.87 -13.38 10.61
C PRO A 147 -7.13 -12.97 9.84
N MET A 148 -7.67 -11.80 10.18
CA MET A 148 -8.84 -11.22 9.53
C MET A 148 -8.51 -9.89 8.88
N PHE A 149 -8.97 -9.70 7.64
CA PHE A 149 -8.94 -8.44 6.91
C PHE A 149 -10.36 -7.94 6.75
N VAL A 150 -10.67 -6.75 7.23
CA VAL A 150 -12.02 -6.17 7.20
C VAL A 150 -12.00 -4.87 6.41
N SER A 151 -12.71 -4.83 5.27
CA SER A 151 -12.86 -3.62 4.47
C SER A 151 -13.98 -2.74 4.99
N THR A 152 -13.78 -1.41 4.89
CA THR A 152 -14.63 -0.39 5.50
C THR A 152 -15.40 0.47 4.50
N GLY A 153 -15.54 0.02 3.25
CA GLY A 153 -16.25 0.77 2.22
C GLY A 153 -17.72 1.01 2.58
N GLY A 154 -18.16 2.26 2.49
CA GLY A 154 -19.52 2.67 2.85
C GLY A 154 -19.82 2.72 4.36
N ALA A 155 -18.85 2.41 5.22
CA ALA A 155 -19.02 2.41 6.66
C ALA A 155 -18.74 3.77 7.29
N THR A 156 -19.46 4.09 8.37
CA THR A 156 -19.13 5.18 9.28
C THR A 156 -18.07 4.75 10.29
N MET A 157 -17.46 5.70 10.98
CA MET A 157 -16.51 5.38 12.07
C MET A 157 -17.19 4.59 13.22
N GLU A 158 -18.48 4.80 13.43
CA GLU A 158 -19.26 4.05 14.43
C GLU A 158 -19.42 2.59 14.03
N ASP A 159 -19.72 2.32 12.76
CA ASP A 159 -19.80 0.95 12.24
C ASP A 159 -18.45 0.23 12.36
N ILE A 160 -17.35 0.92 12.03
CA ILE A 160 -16.01 0.37 12.15
C ILE A 160 -15.66 0.04 13.60
N LYS A 161 -16.00 0.93 14.55
CA LYS A 161 -15.79 0.69 15.99
C LYS A 161 -16.58 -0.52 16.46
N ARG A 162 -17.85 -0.64 16.06
CA ARG A 162 -18.71 -1.79 16.40
C ARG A 162 -18.10 -3.10 15.90
N ALA A 163 -17.67 -3.14 14.65
CA ALA A 163 -16.99 -4.31 14.07
C ALA A 163 -15.68 -4.62 14.79
N TYR A 164 -14.86 -3.60 15.07
CA TYR A 164 -13.62 -3.74 15.84
C TYR A 164 -13.86 -4.34 17.22
N ASP A 165 -14.80 -3.81 17.99
CA ASP A 165 -15.08 -4.28 19.35
C ASP A 165 -15.54 -5.76 19.35
N VAL A 166 -16.39 -6.14 18.40
CA VAL A 166 -16.87 -7.51 18.24
C VAL A 166 -15.70 -8.47 17.91
N ILE A 167 -14.85 -8.12 16.96
CA ILE A 167 -13.75 -8.98 16.55
C ILE A 167 -12.68 -9.04 17.64
N MET A 168 -12.24 -7.91 18.15
CA MET A 168 -11.16 -7.83 19.13
C MET A 168 -11.51 -8.44 20.49
N SER A 169 -12.80 -8.67 20.77
CA SER A 169 -13.22 -9.40 21.97
C SER A 169 -12.79 -10.87 21.96
N VAL A 170 -12.46 -11.43 20.79
CA VAL A 170 -12.11 -12.86 20.61
C VAL A 170 -10.88 -13.10 19.74
N ASN A 171 -10.47 -12.12 18.90
CA ASN A 171 -9.34 -12.28 17.98
C ASN A 171 -8.57 -10.97 17.80
N GLU A 172 -7.32 -10.95 18.19
CA GLU A 172 -6.44 -9.77 18.05
C GLU A 172 -5.74 -9.67 16.68
N GLN A 173 -5.88 -10.67 15.81
CA GLN A 173 -5.22 -10.71 14.50
C GLN A 173 -6.05 -9.96 13.42
N LEU A 174 -6.24 -8.67 13.59
CA LEU A 174 -7.09 -7.84 12.76
C LEU A 174 -6.31 -6.83 11.92
N CYS A 175 -6.68 -6.73 10.64
CA CYS A 175 -6.35 -5.63 9.74
C CYS A 175 -7.62 -4.89 9.33
N ILE A 176 -7.70 -3.59 9.62
CA ILE A 176 -8.77 -2.71 9.14
C ILE A 176 -8.31 -2.07 7.85
N MET A 177 -9.08 -2.23 6.78
CA MET A 177 -8.71 -1.75 5.45
C MET A 177 -9.59 -0.56 5.06
N HIS A 178 -8.97 0.61 4.92
CA HIS A 178 -9.64 1.75 4.29
C HIS A 178 -10.07 1.37 2.88
N CYS A 179 -11.31 1.71 2.52
CA CYS A 179 -11.90 1.33 1.25
C CYS A 179 -12.96 2.33 0.82
N THR A 180 -13.03 2.63 -0.47
CA THR A 180 -14.17 3.27 -1.12
C THR A 180 -14.81 2.23 -2.05
N ALA A 181 -15.98 1.72 -1.63
CA ALA A 181 -16.70 0.65 -2.34
C ALA A 181 -17.59 1.23 -3.44
N SER A 182 -16.98 1.65 -4.54
CA SER A 182 -17.66 2.10 -5.76
C SER A 182 -17.04 1.41 -6.98
N TYR A 183 -17.85 1.09 -7.98
CA TYR A 183 -17.42 0.31 -9.14
C TYR A 183 -18.03 0.93 -10.43
N PRO A 184 -17.30 1.76 -11.20
CA PRO A 184 -15.89 2.18 -11.00
C PRO A 184 -15.70 3.12 -9.83
N CYS A 185 -14.45 3.32 -9.41
CA CYS A 185 -14.07 4.29 -8.40
C CYS A 185 -12.97 5.24 -8.92
N PRO A 186 -13.14 6.57 -8.92
CA PRO A 186 -14.40 7.24 -8.55
C PRO A 186 -15.52 6.94 -9.56
N PRO A 187 -16.79 7.12 -9.21
CA PRO A 187 -17.87 7.08 -10.18
C PRO A 187 -17.64 8.07 -11.32
N VAL A 188 -18.19 7.77 -12.49
CA VAL A 188 -18.00 8.62 -13.69
C VAL A 188 -18.55 10.03 -13.43
N GLY A 189 -17.66 11.02 -13.58
CA GLY A 189 -18.01 12.43 -13.35
C GLY A 189 -17.82 12.92 -11.90
N GLU A 190 -17.41 12.05 -10.98
CA GLU A 190 -17.11 12.41 -9.60
C GLU A 190 -15.62 12.71 -9.37
N SER A 191 -15.36 13.48 -8.29
CA SER A 191 -14.02 13.86 -7.86
C SER A 191 -13.29 12.70 -7.19
N TYR A 192 -11.95 12.71 -7.25
CA TYR A 192 -11.07 11.83 -6.46
C TYR A 192 -11.18 12.05 -4.93
N GLU A 193 -11.86 13.10 -4.49
CA GLU A 193 -12.13 13.36 -3.06
C GLU A 193 -12.84 12.20 -2.35
N VAL A 194 -13.65 11.43 -3.08
CA VAL A 194 -14.36 10.24 -2.56
C VAL A 194 -13.44 9.18 -1.96
N PHE A 195 -12.17 9.14 -2.36
CA PHE A 195 -11.20 8.21 -1.75
C PHE A 195 -10.81 8.59 -0.33
N ASN A 196 -10.88 9.86 0.03
CA ASN A 196 -10.59 10.36 1.37
C ASN A 196 -9.38 9.68 2.05
N MET A 197 -8.24 9.67 1.39
CA MET A 197 -7.03 8.95 1.85
C MET A 197 -6.57 9.39 3.25
N ARG A 198 -6.96 10.59 3.70
CA ARG A 198 -6.70 11.06 5.07
C ARG A 198 -7.40 10.23 6.15
N ALA A 199 -8.37 9.39 5.79
CA ALA A 199 -8.97 8.44 6.72
C ALA A 199 -7.96 7.38 7.22
N ILE A 200 -6.93 7.03 6.45
CA ILE A 200 -5.92 6.03 6.82
C ILE A 200 -5.20 6.39 8.14
N PRO A 201 -4.56 7.57 8.30
CA PRO A 201 -3.95 7.95 9.55
C PRO A 201 -4.96 8.10 10.70
N VAL A 202 -6.21 8.47 10.42
CA VAL A 202 -7.28 8.51 11.44
C VAL A 202 -7.59 7.10 11.93
N LEU A 203 -7.76 6.13 11.04
CA LEU A 203 -7.93 4.72 11.42
C LEU A 203 -6.73 4.21 12.22
N LYS A 204 -5.50 4.54 11.79
CA LYS A 204 -4.27 4.12 12.48
C LYS A 204 -4.18 4.66 13.90
N SER A 205 -4.61 5.89 14.15
CA SER A 205 -4.63 6.48 15.48
C SER A 205 -5.78 5.96 16.35
N THR A 206 -6.95 5.73 15.74
CA THR A 206 -8.15 5.26 16.46
C THR A 206 -8.01 3.80 16.89
N PHE A 207 -7.35 2.96 16.08
CA PHE A 207 -7.20 1.52 16.33
C PHE A 207 -5.73 1.11 16.50
N PRO A 208 -5.09 1.49 17.62
CA PRO A 208 -3.64 1.34 17.80
C PRO A 208 -3.16 -0.12 17.90
N LYS A 209 -4.04 -1.08 18.11
CA LYS A 209 -3.70 -2.50 18.20
C LYS A 209 -3.82 -3.25 16.87
N THR A 210 -4.30 -2.60 15.79
CA THR A 210 -4.52 -3.25 14.49
C THR A 210 -3.53 -2.82 13.44
N VAL A 211 -3.36 -3.64 12.42
CA VAL A 211 -2.73 -3.24 11.16
C VAL A 211 -3.75 -2.45 10.33
N ILE A 212 -3.31 -1.42 9.65
CA ILE A 212 -4.16 -0.67 8.71
C ILE A 212 -3.79 -1.05 7.28
N GLY A 213 -4.81 -1.28 6.46
CA GLY A 213 -4.69 -1.61 5.05
C GLY A 213 -5.41 -0.61 4.14
N PHE A 214 -5.28 -0.85 2.85
CA PHE A 214 -5.98 -0.13 1.79
C PHE A 214 -6.55 -1.15 0.79
N SER A 215 -7.88 -1.22 0.67
CA SER A 215 -8.59 -2.01 -0.34
C SER A 215 -8.95 -1.06 -1.48
N ASP A 216 -8.17 -1.15 -2.57
CA ASP A 216 -8.10 -0.15 -3.63
C ASP A 216 -8.94 -0.54 -4.85
N HIS A 217 -9.99 0.23 -5.11
CA HIS A 217 -10.85 0.09 -6.30
C HIS A 217 -10.61 1.17 -7.37
N GLN A 218 -9.57 1.99 -7.21
CA GLN A 218 -9.20 2.98 -8.22
C GLN A 218 -8.91 2.32 -9.58
N SER A 219 -9.40 2.92 -10.66
CA SER A 219 -8.98 2.61 -12.02
C SER A 219 -7.58 3.18 -12.29
N GLY A 220 -6.53 2.58 -11.68
CA GLY A 220 -5.15 3.06 -11.72
C GLY A 220 -4.36 2.58 -10.52
N ILE A 221 -3.19 3.16 -10.30
CA ILE A 221 -2.25 2.72 -9.24
C ILE A 221 -1.69 3.89 -8.40
N SER A 222 -2.14 5.10 -8.64
CA SER A 222 -1.49 6.31 -8.10
C SER A 222 -1.73 6.54 -6.60
N LEU A 223 -2.77 5.94 -6.01
CA LEU A 223 -3.10 6.15 -4.59
C LEU A 223 -2.30 5.24 -3.65
N ALA A 224 -1.75 4.13 -4.13
CA ALA A 224 -1.02 3.20 -3.28
C ALA A 224 0.21 3.81 -2.59
N PRO A 225 1.09 4.57 -3.26
CA PRO A 225 2.18 5.28 -2.60
C PRO A 225 1.71 6.23 -1.48
N MET A 226 0.60 6.95 -1.71
CA MET A 226 0.00 7.82 -0.69
C MET A 226 -0.48 7.01 0.52
N ALA A 227 -1.14 5.86 0.28
CA ALA A 227 -1.58 4.98 1.35
C ALA A 227 -0.42 4.43 2.19
N VAL A 228 0.72 4.09 1.55
CA VAL A 228 1.96 3.71 2.27
C VAL A 228 2.43 4.85 3.17
N ALA A 229 2.50 6.08 2.65
CA ALA A 229 2.94 7.25 3.40
C ALA A 229 2.01 7.56 4.58
N PHE A 230 0.72 7.32 4.43
CA PHE A 230 -0.27 7.48 5.51
C PHE A 230 -0.32 6.31 6.50
N GLY A 231 0.45 5.25 6.27
CA GLY A 231 0.65 4.17 7.22
C GLY A 231 -0.11 2.89 6.95
N ALA A 232 -0.71 2.72 5.76
CA ALA A 232 -1.22 1.42 5.33
C ALA A 232 -0.07 0.42 5.11
N ARG A 233 -0.31 -0.85 5.49
CA ARG A 233 0.67 -1.94 5.36
C ARG A 233 0.11 -3.19 4.70
N VAL A 234 -1.19 -3.25 4.46
CA VAL A 234 -1.83 -4.28 3.64
C VAL A 234 -2.50 -3.58 2.46
N PHE A 235 -2.29 -4.11 1.27
CA PHE A 235 -2.83 -3.55 0.03
C PHE A 235 -3.56 -4.63 -0.73
N GLU A 236 -4.85 -4.42 -0.99
CA GLU A 236 -5.66 -5.31 -1.80
C GLU A 236 -6.11 -4.59 -3.06
N LYS A 237 -5.98 -5.24 -4.21
CA LYS A 237 -6.43 -4.70 -5.48
C LYS A 237 -6.83 -5.78 -6.45
N HIS A 238 -7.94 -5.55 -7.17
CA HIS A 238 -8.40 -6.45 -8.23
C HIS A 238 -7.39 -6.58 -9.35
N VAL A 239 -7.26 -7.81 -9.88
CA VAL A 239 -6.34 -8.16 -10.96
C VAL A 239 -7.06 -8.84 -12.12
N THR A 240 -6.53 -8.70 -13.31
CA THR A 240 -7.03 -9.33 -14.53
C THR A 240 -5.91 -9.52 -15.54
N PHE A 241 -6.15 -10.35 -16.55
CA PHE A 241 -5.30 -10.39 -17.75
C PHE A 241 -5.73 -9.38 -18.80
N ASP A 242 -7.04 -9.03 -18.83
CA ASP A 242 -7.62 -8.16 -19.84
C ASP A 242 -8.78 -7.37 -19.23
N ARG A 243 -8.65 -6.06 -19.24
CA ARG A 243 -9.66 -5.13 -18.72
C ARG A 243 -10.93 -5.06 -19.56
N SER A 244 -10.87 -5.52 -20.81
CA SER A 244 -12.02 -5.60 -21.72
C SER A 244 -12.78 -6.92 -21.64
N ALA A 245 -12.28 -7.90 -20.85
CA ALA A 245 -12.89 -9.20 -20.71
C ALA A 245 -14.30 -9.10 -20.10
N LYS A 246 -15.11 -10.14 -20.36
CA LYS A 246 -16.47 -10.25 -19.86
C LYS A 246 -16.47 -10.39 -18.32
N GLY A 247 -17.14 -9.50 -17.63
CA GLY A 247 -17.29 -9.51 -16.16
C GLY A 247 -17.40 -8.11 -15.58
N THR A 248 -17.81 -8.01 -14.34
CA THR A 248 -18.06 -6.72 -13.67
C THR A 248 -16.77 -6.05 -13.17
N ASP A 249 -15.74 -6.86 -12.86
CA ASP A 249 -14.57 -6.40 -12.12
C ASP A 249 -13.36 -6.12 -13.03
N HIS A 250 -13.38 -6.59 -14.27
CA HIS A 250 -12.22 -6.46 -15.19
C HIS A 250 -11.85 -5.01 -15.48
N ALA A 251 -12.81 -4.15 -15.73
CA ALA A 251 -12.58 -2.78 -16.23
C ALA A 251 -11.72 -1.90 -15.31
N PHE A 252 -11.79 -2.07 -13.98
CA PHE A 252 -10.99 -1.33 -13.02
C PHE A 252 -9.82 -2.14 -12.43
N SER A 253 -9.70 -3.41 -12.81
CA SER A 253 -8.63 -4.31 -12.36
C SER A 253 -7.27 -3.98 -12.98
N MET A 254 -6.20 -4.41 -12.32
CA MET A 254 -4.83 -4.27 -12.83
C MET A 254 -4.44 -5.44 -13.73
N GLU A 255 -3.93 -5.13 -14.90
CA GLU A 255 -3.21 -6.07 -15.77
C GLU A 255 -1.77 -6.32 -15.27
N PRO A 256 -1.06 -7.36 -15.75
CA PRO A 256 0.25 -7.77 -15.22
C PRO A 256 1.32 -6.66 -15.19
N VAL A 257 1.32 -5.75 -16.17
CA VAL A 257 2.21 -4.58 -16.18
C VAL A 257 1.87 -3.62 -15.03
N GLY A 258 0.57 -3.41 -14.78
CA GLY A 258 0.07 -2.61 -13.65
C GLY A 258 0.45 -3.24 -12.31
N GLN A 259 0.27 -4.55 -12.17
CA GLN A 259 0.63 -5.30 -10.95
C GLN A 259 2.10 -5.12 -10.58
N ARG A 260 3.01 -5.28 -11.55
CA ARG A 260 4.46 -5.08 -11.32
C ARG A 260 4.78 -3.65 -10.90
N LYS A 261 4.17 -2.66 -11.56
CA LYS A 261 4.38 -1.24 -11.20
C LYS A 261 3.83 -0.94 -9.80
N TYR A 262 2.66 -1.48 -9.47
CA TYR A 262 2.02 -1.31 -8.16
C TYR A 262 2.89 -1.86 -7.03
N ALA A 263 3.35 -3.10 -7.16
CA ALA A 263 4.23 -3.73 -6.19
C ALA A 263 5.55 -2.96 -6.02
N ARG A 264 6.19 -2.59 -7.14
CA ARG A 264 7.41 -1.78 -7.15
C ARG A 264 7.24 -0.44 -6.45
N ASP A 265 6.17 0.27 -6.75
CA ASP A 265 5.99 1.64 -6.26
C ASP A 265 5.63 1.65 -4.77
N ILE A 266 4.89 0.65 -4.29
CA ILE A 266 4.65 0.43 -2.86
C ILE A 266 5.97 0.15 -2.14
N GLN A 267 6.78 -0.78 -2.63
CA GLN A 267 8.06 -1.14 -2.03
C GLN A 267 9.00 0.06 -1.96
N ARG A 268 9.18 0.76 -3.09
CA ARG A 268 10.04 1.95 -3.16
C ARG A 268 9.56 3.08 -2.26
N THR A 269 8.25 3.28 -2.17
CA THR A 269 7.69 4.29 -1.26
C THR A 269 7.97 3.93 0.19
N TYR A 270 7.80 2.66 0.57
CA TYR A 270 8.11 2.20 1.92
C TYR A 270 9.59 2.43 2.27
N GLU A 271 10.51 2.05 1.39
CA GLU A 271 11.96 2.28 1.58
C GLU A 271 12.29 3.76 1.67
N ALA A 272 11.67 4.59 0.82
CA ALA A 272 11.89 6.03 0.76
C ALA A 272 11.37 6.81 1.98
N LEU A 273 10.50 6.22 2.80
CA LEU A 273 10.05 6.85 4.05
C LEU A 273 11.22 7.11 5.00
N GLY A 274 12.24 6.23 5.01
CA GLY A 274 13.39 6.36 5.90
C GLY A 274 13.02 6.38 7.38
N ASP A 275 13.92 6.93 8.19
CA ASP A 275 13.76 7.07 9.66
C ASP A 275 13.39 8.50 10.11
N GLY A 276 13.20 9.42 9.17
CA GLY A 276 12.88 10.83 9.41
C GLY A 276 14.07 11.70 9.88
N LYS A 277 15.27 11.14 10.03
CA LYS A 277 16.45 11.93 10.40
C LYS A 277 17.05 12.61 9.18
N LYS A 278 17.16 13.94 9.23
CA LYS A 278 17.91 14.68 8.21
C LYS A 278 19.39 14.59 8.48
N GLN A 279 20.11 13.92 7.60
CA GLN A 279 21.56 13.72 7.71
C GLN A 279 22.24 13.84 6.35
N LEU A 280 23.55 13.97 6.34
CA LEU A 280 24.36 13.90 5.13
C LEU A 280 24.63 12.43 4.78
N TYR A 281 24.10 11.99 3.66
CA TYR A 281 24.33 10.64 3.14
C TYR A 281 25.66 10.56 2.37
N GLU A 282 26.24 9.36 2.33
CA GLU A 282 27.54 9.14 1.65
C GLU A 282 27.49 9.53 0.17
N CYS A 283 26.38 9.25 -0.52
CA CYS A 283 26.18 9.62 -1.92
C CYS A 283 26.14 11.14 -2.18
N GLU A 284 25.91 11.96 -1.14
CA GLU A 284 25.86 13.41 -1.25
C GLU A 284 27.24 14.06 -1.07
N LYS A 285 28.22 13.37 -0.50
CA LYS A 285 29.53 13.95 -0.15
C LYS A 285 30.30 14.43 -1.39
N ALA A 286 30.39 13.61 -2.42
CA ALA A 286 31.13 13.97 -3.64
C ALA A 286 30.50 15.14 -4.40
N PRO A 287 29.17 15.17 -4.69
CA PRO A 287 28.52 16.36 -5.23
C PRO A 287 28.69 17.60 -4.34
N LEU A 288 28.53 17.45 -3.02
CA LEU A 288 28.61 18.56 -2.10
C LEU A 288 30.01 19.16 -2.03
N SER A 289 31.09 18.35 -2.03
CA SER A 289 32.47 18.84 -2.07
C SER A 289 32.75 19.72 -3.27
N LYS A 290 32.09 19.46 -4.42
CA LYS A 290 32.22 20.22 -5.66
C LYS A 290 31.36 21.48 -5.69
N MET A 291 30.18 21.45 -5.09
CA MET A 291 29.17 22.52 -5.18
C MET A 291 29.12 23.43 -3.96
N ALA A 292 29.55 22.97 -2.79
CA ALA A 292 29.58 23.80 -1.60
C ALA A 292 30.60 24.92 -1.74
N LYS A 293 30.31 26.04 -1.11
CA LYS A 293 31.15 27.25 -1.22
C LYS A 293 32.11 27.36 -0.05
N SER A 294 33.29 27.85 -0.36
CA SER A 294 34.28 28.31 0.60
C SER A 294 34.37 29.84 0.58
N ILE A 295 34.78 30.42 1.67
CA ILE A 295 35.21 31.82 1.68
C ILE A 295 36.60 31.87 1.03
N VAL A 296 36.74 32.74 0.03
CA VAL A 296 37.99 32.94 -0.72
C VAL A 296 38.34 34.41 -0.77
N ALA A 297 39.64 34.73 -0.96
CA ALA A 297 40.07 36.09 -1.24
C ALA A 297 39.49 36.59 -2.56
N ARG A 298 38.83 37.74 -2.57
CA ARG A 298 38.23 38.33 -3.78
C ARG A 298 39.31 38.89 -4.69
N THR A 299 40.33 39.47 -4.11
CA THR A 299 41.56 40.03 -4.72
C THR A 299 42.77 39.59 -3.91
N ASP A 300 43.95 39.97 -4.30
CA ASP A 300 45.14 39.82 -3.47
C ASP A 300 45.00 40.64 -2.18
N ILE A 301 45.30 40.04 -1.03
CA ILE A 301 45.16 40.64 0.31
C ILE A 301 46.52 40.57 0.98
N LEU A 302 47.07 41.72 1.41
CA LEU A 302 48.37 41.79 2.09
C LEU A 302 48.27 41.25 3.53
N SER A 303 49.35 40.68 4.02
CA SER A 303 49.46 40.28 5.45
C SER A 303 49.18 41.47 6.36
N GLY A 304 48.49 41.21 7.50
CA GLY A 304 48.07 42.23 8.44
C GLY A 304 46.80 43.01 8.09
N THR A 305 46.19 42.73 6.93
CA THR A 305 44.95 43.38 6.54
C THR A 305 43.77 42.89 7.37
N SER A 306 43.00 43.84 7.93
CA SER A 306 41.73 43.52 8.60
C SER A 306 40.67 43.23 7.61
N LEU A 307 40.13 42.03 7.62
CA LEU A 307 39.16 41.55 6.59
C LEU A 307 37.81 42.27 6.68
N THR A 308 37.32 42.69 5.49
CA THR A 308 35.98 43.22 5.31
C THR A 308 35.20 42.37 4.30
N MET A 309 33.91 42.62 4.17
CA MET A 309 33.06 41.95 3.14
C MET A 309 33.55 42.21 1.70
N ASN A 310 34.27 43.30 1.46
CA ASN A 310 34.80 43.62 0.14
C ASN A 310 36.04 42.80 -0.25
N ASP A 311 36.74 42.25 0.74
CA ASP A 311 37.98 41.48 0.55
C ASP A 311 37.70 40.00 0.25
N VAL A 312 36.48 39.54 0.46
CA VAL A 312 36.10 38.13 0.35
C VAL A 312 35.03 37.84 -0.72
N ALA A 313 35.01 36.63 -1.21
CA ALA A 313 34.00 36.09 -2.08
C ALA A 313 33.61 34.66 -1.65
N PHE A 314 32.45 34.18 -2.11
CA PHE A 314 31.97 32.85 -1.80
C PHE A 314 31.98 32.01 -3.09
N LYS A 315 32.95 31.11 -3.22
CA LYS A 315 33.17 30.32 -4.43
C LYS A 315 33.26 28.84 -4.15
N CYS A 316 32.88 28.03 -5.11
CA CYS A 316 33.14 26.59 -5.12
C CYS A 316 34.63 26.33 -5.46
N PRO A 317 35.20 25.20 -5.04
CA PRO A 317 34.61 24.08 -4.28
C PRO A 317 34.66 24.28 -2.76
N ALA A 318 34.19 23.28 -2.01
CA ALA A 318 34.43 23.17 -0.57
C ALA A 318 35.93 22.92 -0.29
N GLY A 319 36.38 23.27 0.93
CA GLY A 319 37.80 23.06 1.37
C GLY A 319 38.37 24.21 2.19
N GLY A 320 37.84 25.42 2.03
CA GLY A 320 38.07 26.56 2.91
C GLY A 320 36.99 26.68 3.98
N LEU A 321 36.99 27.82 4.67
CA LEU A 321 35.93 28.11 5.65
C LEU A 321 34.56 28.21 4.95
N PRO A 322 33.55 27.53 5.46
CA PRO A 322 32.18 27.68 4.98
C PRO A 322 31.65 29.11 5.12
N PRO A 323 30.81 29.60 4.20
CA PRO A 323 30.24 30.96 4.22
C PRO A 323 29.64 31.44 5.53
N TYR A 324 29.09 30.55 6.34
CA TYR A 324 28.45 30.92 7.62
C TYR A 324 29.46 31.46 8.67
N HIS A 325 30.77 31.22 8.49
CA HIS A 325 31.82 31.79 9.33
C HIS A 325 32.22 33.23 8.96
N ILE A 326 31.56 33.81 7.97
CA ILE A 326 31.97 35.18 7.50
C ILE A 326 31.96 36.20 8.66
N TYR A 327 30.93 36.18 9.48
CA TYR A 327 30.79 37.14 10.59
C TYR A 327 31.80 36.91 11.72
N ASP A 328 32.34 35.71 11.83
CA ASP A 328 33.41 35.38 12.79
C ASP A 328 34.80 35.87 12.28
N MET A 329 34.91 36.01 10.95
CA MET A 329 36.15 36.41 10.28
C MET A 329 36.29 37.93 10.09
N LEU A 330 35.18 38.66 9.95
CA LEU A 330 35.24 40.10 9.71
C LEU A 330 35.97 40.83 10.85
N GLY A 331 36.95 41.70 10.49
CA GLY A 331 37.75 42.40 11.45
C GLY A 331 39.04 41.68 11.87
N GLN A 332 39.14 40.36 11.67
CA GLN A 332 40.36 39.61 11.95
C GLN A 332 41.46 40.01 10.92
N LYS A 333 42.73 39.95 11.35
CA LYS A 333 43.86 40.26 10.46
C LYS A 333 44.38 39.00 9.79
N THR A 334 44.79 39.14 8.52
CA THR A 334 45.47 38.07 7.78
C THR A 334 46.90 37.90 8.30
N LYS A 335 47.28 36.66 8.59
CA LYS A 335 48.69 36.33 8.98
C LYS A 335 49.63 36.42 7.78
N ASN A 336 49.15 35.98 6.60
CA ASN A 336 49.96 35.88 5.39
C ASN A 336 49.33 36.67 4.26
N HIS A 337 50.10 36.92 3.19
CA HIS A 337 49.55 37.38 1.91
C HIS A 337 48.66 36.29 1.32
N LEU A 338 47.44 36.64 0.95
CA LEU A 338 46.50 35.78 0.28
C LEU A 338 46.33 36.22 -1.17
N VAL A 339 46.44 35.29 -2.10
CA VAL A 339 46.22 35.61 -3.53
C VAL A 339 44.73 35.46 -3.88
N LYS A 340 44.31 36.16 -4.93
CA LYS A 340 42.93 36.05 -5.43
C LYS A 340 42.52 34.60 -5.64
N ASP A 341 41.29 34.28 -5.21
CA ASP A 341 40.65 32.95 -5.25
C ASP A 341 41.26 31.92 -4.28
N GLN A 342 42.26 32.29 -3.46
CA GLN A 342 42.76 31.44 -2.40
C GLN A 342 41.68 31.22 -1.35
N MET A 343 41.45 29.96 -0.98
CA MET A 343 40.55 29.58 0.11
C MET A 343 41.12 30.09 1.43
N ILE A 344 40.27 30.71 2.25
CA ILE A 344 40.63 31.20 3.57
C ILE A 344 40.29 30.17 4.60
N THR A 345 41.21 29.90 5.53
CA THR A 345 41.06 29.00 6.65
C THR A 345 41.37 29.74 7.95
N TRP A 346 41.03 29.19 9.10
CA TRP A 346 41.40 29.78 10.39
C TRP A 346 42.93 29.93 10.61
N ARG A 347 43.74 29.15 9.88
CA ARG A 347 45.21 29.25 9.92
C ARG A 347 45.75 30.52 9.29
N ASP A 348 44.98 31.11 8.42
CA ASP A 348 45.35 32.33 7.67
C ASP A 348 45.00 33.61 8.46
N LEU A 349 44.33 33.48 9.62
CA LEU A 349 43.81 34.57 10.41
C LEU A 349 44.50 34.60 11.79
N GLU A 350 44.61 35.81 12.39
CA GLU A 350 45.19 36.03 13.73
C GLU A 350 44.25 35.58 14.86
#